data_a8e2144efee8a54f970b6e1d94db5b23
#
_entry.id   a8e2144efee8a54f970b6e1d94db5b23
#
_cell.length_a   1.000
_cell.length_b   1.000
_cell.length_c   1.000
_cell.angle_alpha   90.00
_cell.angle_beta   90.00
_cell.angle_gamma   90.00
#
_symmetry.space_group_name_H-M   'P 1'
#
loop_
_entity.id
_entity.type
_entity.pdbx_description
1 polymer ?
#
loop_
_entity_poly.entity_id
_entity_poly.type
_entity_poly.pdbx_seq_one_letter_code
_entity_poly.pdbx_strand_id
1 'polypeptide(L)'
;MKLEHASWMEVKKYLDKPRGILLPIGSTEQHGPIGLIGTDTICSSIVADGVSEKTRMYVAPKISYTPAEFNMKFAGTVSISVEIFKGLIREVIISLLKHGFKFVYIINGHGANIEPIKELIKKANNYNIFIKSWWDFPEVNLLRKKFFGEWEGMHATPSEISITQINNRIIKNKIYSSFAKNPPKKLSAQFIKEHSGDKHGSPDEHYSLFPDGRVGSHSALANPKQGKLLLNSSIKEIIKDIKIIEKSIH
;
A
#
# COMPACT_ATOMS: atom_id res chain seq x y z
N MET A 1 17.13 5.12 -3.62
CA MET A 1 17.78 4.73 -4.91
C MET A 1 16.73 4.03 -5.77
N LYS A 2 16.49 4.49 -6.99
CA LYS A 2 15.51 3.87 -7.90
C LYS A 2 16.23 2.90 -8.84
N LEU A 3 15.76 1.67 -8.96
CA LEU A 3 16.33 0.66 -9.89
C LEU A 3 16.22 1.13 -11.35
N GLU A 4 15.10 1.75 -11.70
CA GLU A 4 14.83 2.30 -13.05
C GLU A 4 15.74 3.46 -13.45
N HIS A 5 16.48 4.05 -12.51
CA HIS A 5 17.46 5.12 -12.76
C HIS A 5 18.90 4.61 -12.65
N ALA A 6 19.10 3.32 -12.45
CA ALA A 6 20.44 2.73 -12.32
C ALA A 6 20.86 2.04 -13.63
N SER A 7 22.13 2.09 -13.94
CA SER A 7 22.72 1.25 -14.98
C SER A 7 22.90 -0.19 -14.44
N TRP A 8 22.97 -1.18 -15.34
CA TRP A 8 23.22 -2.55 -14.93
C TRP A 8 24.58 -2.73 -14.21
N MET A 9 25.57 -1.91 -14.52
CA MET A 9 26.89 -1.92 -13.86
C MET A 9 26.81 -1.46 -12.41
N GLU A 10 26.00 -0.44 -12.13
CA GLU A 10 25.75 0.04 -10.76
C GLU A 10 24.99 -1.00 -9.94
N VAL A 11 24.01 -1.66 -10.54
CA VAL A 11 23.29 -2.78 -9.89
C VAL A 11 24.23 -3.93 -9.60
N LYS A 12 25.10 -4.32 -10.54
CA LYS A 12 26.12 -5.35 -10.34
C LYS A 12 27.01 -5.01 -9.14
N LYS A 13 27.55 -3.79 -9.08
CA LYS A 13 28.36 -3.31 -7.95
C LYS A 13 27.60 -3.30 -6.62
N TYR A 14 26.31 -2.98 -6.65
CA TYR A 14 25.47 -3.03 -5.45
C TYR A 14 25.35 -4.46 -4.91
N LEU A 15 25.28 -5.45 -5.78
CA LEU A 15 25.14 -6.87 -5.47
C LEU A 15 26.46 -7.56 -5.08
N ASP A 16 27.62 -6.87 -5.11
CA ASP A 16 28.88 -7.37 -4.53
C ASP A 16 28.75 -7.65 -3.02
N LYS A 17 27.71 -7.08 -2.38
CA LYS A 17 27.33 -7.37 -1.00
C LYS A 17 25.93 -8.00 -0.96
N PRO A 18 25.66 -8.91 0.00
CA PRO A 18 24.33 -9.47 0.15
C PRO A 18 23.31 -8.38 0.52
N ARG A 19 22.43 -8.03 -0.39
CA ARG A 19 21.45 -6.96 -0.24
C ARG A 19 20.07 -7.35 -0.75
N GLY A 20 19.04 -6.81 -0.12
CA GLY A 20 17.67 -6.91 -0.59
C GLY A 20 17.28 -5.79 -1.53
N ILE A 21 16.01 -5.85 -1.98
CA ILE A 21 15.35 -4.82 -2.79
C ILE A 21 13.94 -4.55 -2.25
N LEU A 22 13.51 -3.29 -2.33
CA LEU A 22 12.16 -2.86 -1.97
C LEU A 22 11.25 -2.93 -3.20
N LEU A 23 10.07 -3.53 -3.07
CA LEU A 23 9.06 -3.60 -4.13
C LEU A 23 7.77 -2.95 -3.65
N PRO A 24 7.49 -1.68 -4.03
CA PRO A 24 6.23 -1.03 -3.71
C PRO A 24 5.10 -1.58 -4.59
N ILE A 25 3.99 -1.96 -3.95
CA ILE A 25 2.78 -2.45 -4.62
C ILE A 25 1.58 -1.70 -4.04
N GLY A 26 0.72 -1.17 -4.89
CA GLY A 26 -0.52 -0.51 -4.48
C GLY A 26 -1.70 -0.97 -5.32
N SER A 27 -2.52 -0.04 -5.76
CA SER A 27 -3.61 -0.20 -6.71
C SER A 27 -3.82 1.06 -7.54
N THR A 28 -4.70 0.96 -8.52
CA THR A 28 -5.29 2.08 -9.26
C THR A 28 -6.80 2.00 -9.07
N GLU A 29 -7.31 2.61 -8.01
CA GLU A 29 -8.72 2.52 -7.65
C GLU A 29 -9.26 3.81 -7.02
N GLN A 30 -10.57 3.94 -7.00
CA GLN A 30 -11.25 5.05 -6.34
C GLN A 30 -10.89 5.12 -4.84
N HIS A 31 -10.84 6.33 -4.29
CA HIS A 31 -10.61 6.58 -2.85
C HIS A 31 -11.56 7.67 -2.33
N GLY A 32 -12.86 7.47 -2.58
CA GLY A 32 -13.88 8.43 -2.18
C GLY A 32 -13.78 9.76 -2.93
N PRO A 33 -14.56 10.78 -2.49
CA PRO A 33 -14.72 12.02 -3.26
C PRO A 33 -13.46 12.91 -3.29
N ILE A 34 -12.51 12.72 -2.38
CA ILE A 34 -11.32 13.57 -2.26
C ILE A 34 -9.99 12.81 -2.25
N GLY A 35 -10.02 11.49 -2.29
CA GLY A 35 -8.83 10.67 -2.46
C GLY A 35 -8.39 10.62 -3.93
N LEU A 36 -7.12 10.34 -4.16
CA LEU A 36 -6.57 10.19 -5.51
C LEU A 36 -6.73 8.73 -5.95
N ILE A 37 -6.98 8.49 -7.23
CA ILE A 37 -7.11 7.14 -7.81
C ILE A 37 -5.87 6.27 -7.52
N GLY A 38 -4.68 6.85 -7.45
CA GLY A 38 -3.43 6.14 -7.15
C GLY A 38 -3.03 6.14 -5.68
N THR A 39 -3.94 6.38 -4.74
CA THR A 39 -3.61 6.55 -3.31
C THR A 39 -2.73 5.43 -2.77
N ASP A 40 -3.08 4.18 -2.99
CA ASP A 40 -2.34 3.01 -2.50
C ASP A 40 -0.92 2.94 -3.05
N THR A 41 -0.79 3.16 -4.36
CA THR A 41 0.51 3.17 -5.02
C THR A 41 1.36 4.36 -4.58
N ILE A 42 0.74 5.52 -4.34
CA ILE A 42 1.43 6.69 -3.81
C ILE A 42 1.95 6.42 -2.41
N CYS A 43 1.11 5.87 -1.52
CA CYS A 43 1.49 5.55 -0.15
C CYS A 43 2.64 4.54 -0.10
N SER A 44 2.52 3.40 -0.78
CA SER A 44 3.58 2.39 -0.81
C SER A 44 4.89 2.92 -1.39
N SER A 45 4.81 3.75 -2.44
CA SER A 45 5.99 4.35 -3.10
C SER A 45 6.71 5.37 -2.20
N ILE A 46 5.97 6.30 -1.58
CA ILE A 46 6.57 7.31 -0.69
C ILE A 46 7.23 6.64 0.52
N VAL A 47 6.62 5.59 1.06
CA VAL A 47 7.21 4.82 2.16
C VAL A 47 8.49 4.11 1.69
N ALA A 48 8.46 3.44 0.52
CA ALA A 48 9.63 2.78 -0.05
C ALA A 48 10.79 3.75 -0.30
N ASP A 49 10.47 4.95 -0.81
CA ASP A 49 11.47 6.00 -1.04
C ASP A 49 12.14 6.44 0.27
N GLY A 50 11.34 6.69 1.31
CA GLY A 50 11.87 7.07 2.62
C GLY A 50 12.71 5.97 3.28
N VAL A 51 12.33 4.70 3.12
CA VAL A 51 13.15 3.54 3.56
C VAL A 51 14.47 3.50 2.76
N SER A 52 14.41 3.64 1.43
CA SER A 52 15.57 3.64 0.55
C SER A 52 16.58 4.76 0.88
N GLU A 53 16.12 5.95 1.20
CA GLU A 53 16.98 7.07 1.62
C GLU A 53 17.83 6.73 2.85
N LYS A 54 17.28 5.96 3.80
CA LYS A 54 17.93 5.59 5.05
C LYS A 54 18.76 4.32 4.96
N THR A 55 18.33 3.34 4.16
CA THR A 55 18.97 2.02 4.05
C THR A 55 19.90 1.90 2.85
N ARG A 56 19.77 2.80 1.88
CA ARG A 56 20.46 2.71 0.57
C ARG A 56 20.07 1.45 -0.21
N MET A 57 18.93 0.85 0.07
CA MET A 57 18.36 -0.22 -0.75
C MET A 57 17.75 0.34 -2.03
N TYR A 58 17.87 -0.42 -3.13
CA TYR A 58 17.13 -0.09 -4.34
C TYR A 58 15.63 -0.28 -4.16
N VAL A 59 14.85 0.60 -4.81
CA VAL A 59 13.40 0.49 -4.99
C VAL A 59 13.15 0.03 -6.41
N ALA A 60 12.53 -1.12 -6.59
CA ALA A 60 12.07 -1.61 -7.89
C ALA A 60 10.92 -0.72 -8.43
N PRO A 61 10.67 -0.69 -9.75
CA PRO A 61 9.50 -0.05 -10.31
C PRO A 61 8.22 -0.51 -9.61
N LYS A 62 7.37 0.46 -9.27
CA LYS A 62 6.12 0.20 -8.55
C LYS A 62 5.11 -0.59 -9.39
N ILE A 63 4.32 -1.44 -8.73
CA ILE A 63 3.19 -2.15 -9.34
C ILE A 63 1.89 -1.48 -8.89
N SER A 64 1.11 -0.97 -9.85
CA SER A 64 -0.10 -0.20 -9.63
C SER A 64 -1.36 -0.78 -10.23
N TYR A 65 -1.26 -1.80 -11.07
CA TYR A 65 -2.40 -2.55 -11.58
C TYR A 65 -2.50 -3.87 -10.82
N THR A 66 -3.53 -3.97 -9.99
CA THR A 66 -3.73 -5.06 -9.02
C THR A 66 -5.23 -5.39 -8.93
N PRO A 67 -5.64 -6.46 -8.24
CA PRO A 67 -7.06 -6.75 -8.06
C PRO A 67 -7.78 -5.65 -7.27
N ALA A 68 -8.80 -5.04 -7.87
CA ALA A 68 -9.66 -4.01 -7.28
C ALA A 68 -11.10 -4.11 -7.83
N GLU A 69 -11.56 -5.34 -8.11
CA GLU A 69 -12.80 -5.62 -8.82
C GLU A 69 -14.02 -5.01 -8.15
N PHE A 70 -14.09 -5.05 -6.82
CA PHE A 70 -15.19 -4.49 -6.05
C PHE A 70 -15.40 -2.98 -6.29
N ASN A 71 -14.35 -2.27 -6.74
CA ASN A 71 -14.39 -0.82 -7.03
C ASN A 71 -14.68 -0.48 -8.51
N MET A 72 -14.97 -1.47 -9.37
CA MET A 72 -15.11 -1.26 -10.83
C MET A 72 -16.34 -0.42 -11.25
N LYS A 73 -17.31 -0.20 -10.37
CA LYS A 73 -18.41 0.76 -10.62
C LYS A 73 -17.97 2.23 -10.57
N PHE A 74 -16.79 2.50 -10.01
CA PHE A 74 -16.28 3.87 -9.90
C PHE A 74 -15.31 4.16 -11.04
N ALA A 75 -15.57 5.25 -11.77
CA ALA A 75 -14.75 5.65 -12.91
C ALA A 75 -13.28 5.87 -12.54
N GLY A 76 -12.37 5.33 -13.34
CA GLY A 76 -10.92 5.44 -13.16
C GLY A 76 -10.29 4.28 -12.39
N THR A 77 -11.08 3.40 -11.77
CA THR A 77 -10.57 2.15 -11.21
C THR A 77 -10.13 1.21 -12.35
N VAL A 78 -8.97 0.57 -12.16
CA VAL A 78 -8.44 -0.46 -13.07
C VAL A 78 -8.16 -1.71 -12.25
N SER A 79 -8.81 -2.81 -12.59
CA SER A 79 -8.63 -4.11 -11.95
C SER A 79 -8.05 -5.13 -12.91
N ILE A 80 -7.18 -6.00 -12.41
CA ILE A 80 -6.73 -7.21 -13.10
C ILE A 80 -7.12 -8.44 -12.28
N SER A 81 -7.24 -9.61 -12.91
CA SER A 81 -7.56 -10.82 -12.19
C SER A 81 -6.46 -11.21 -11.19
N VAL A 82 -6.85 -11.93 -10.13
CA VAL A 82 -5.92 -12.43 -9.11
C VAL A 82 -4.85 -13.33 -9.73
N GLU A 83 -5.21 -14.13 -10.75
CA GLU A 83 -4.30 -15.03 -11.45
C GLU A 83 -3.21 -14.27 -12.20
N ILE A 84 -3.59 -13.23 -12.96
CA ILE A 84 -2.65 -12.37 -13.69
C ILE A 84 -1.75 -11.64 -12.69
N PHE A 85 -2.32 -11.10 -11.61
CA PHE A 85 -1.56 -10.44 -10.56
C PHE A 85 -0.52 -11.36 -9.92
N LYS A 86 -0.92 -12.57 -9.51
CA LYS A 86 0.00 -13.58 -8.94
C LYS A 86 1.11 -13.96 -9.93
N GLY A 87 0.74 -14.13 -11.22
CA GLY A 87 1.72 -14.40 -12.28
C GLY A 87 2.76 -13.29 -12.40
N LEU A 88 2.30 -12.03 -12.49
CA LEU A 88 3.17 -10.86 -12.58
C LEU A 88 4.13 -10.75 -11.39
N ILE A 89 3.59 -10.83 -10.17
CA ILE A 89 4.39 -10.72 -8.94
C ILE A 89 5.45 -11.83 -8.88
N ARG A 90 5.06 -13.07 -9.22
CA ARG A 90 5.99 -14.21 -9.25
C ARG A 90 7.15 -13.98 -10.21
N GLU A 91 6.87 -13.56 -11.45
CA GLU A 91 7.91 -13.35 -12.47
C GLU A 91 8.86 -12.22 -12.09
N VAL A 92 8.33 -11.11 -11.56
CA VAL A 92 9.13 -9.98 -11.07
C VAL A 92 10.07 -10.43 -9.94
N ILE A 93 9.54 -11.13 -8.94
CA ILE A 93 10.33 -11.60 -7.79
C ILE A 93 11.41 -12.59 -8.23
N ILE A 94 11.06 -13.58 -9.06
CA ILE A 94 12.02 -14.58 -9.56
C ILE A 94 13.14 -13.89 -10.33
N SER A 95 12.83 -12.92 -11.18
CA SER A 95 13.84 -12.17 -11.94
C SER A 95 14.80 -11.40 -11.03
N LEU A 96 14.28 -10.72 -10.02
CA LEU A 96 15.11 -10.00 -9.05
C LEU A 96 16.03 -10.94 -8.27
N LEU A 97 15.51 -12.06 -7.76
CA LEU A 97 16.28 -13.04 -7.00
C LEU A 97 17.35 -13.75 -7.86
N LYS A 98 17.06 -14.04 -9.14
CA LYS A 98 18.02 -14.61 -10.10
C LYS A 98 19.23 -13.69 -10.34
N HIS A 99 19.05 -12.37 -10.25
CA HIS A 99 20.15 -11.41 -10.35
C HIS A 99 21.02 -11.32 -9.10
N GLY A 100 20.62 -11.96 -7.99
CA GLY A 100 21.41 -12.03 -6.76
C GLY A 100 20.92 -11.15 -5.61
N PHE A 101 19.76 -10.48 -5.74
CA PHE A 101 19.13 -9.87 -4.59
C PHE A 101 18.81 -10.96 -3.56
N LYS A 102 19.21 -10.76 -2.31
CA LYS A 102 19.08 -11.80 -1.25
C LYS A 102 17.66 -11.93 -0.73
N PHE A 103 16.87 -10.88 -0.82
CA PHE A 103 15.45 -10.88 -0.46
C PHE A 103 14.70 -9.78 -1.21
N VAL A 104 13.39 -9.96 -1.33
CA VAL A 104 12.45 -8.95 -1.81
C VAL A 104 11.56 -8.54 -0.65
N TYR A 105 11.57 -7.26 -0.30
CA TYR A 105 10.69 -6.68 0.71
C TYR A 105 9.56 -5.91 0.04
N ILE A 106 8.37 -6.47 0.06
CA ILE A 106 7.17 -5.87 -0.53
C ILE A 106 6.58 -4.87 0.46
N ILE A 107 6.47 -3.61 0.04
CA ILE A 107 5.76 -2.56 0.77
C ILE A 107 4.40 -2.40 0.11
N ASN A 108 3.37 -2.89 0.78
CA ASN A 108 2.01 -2.93 0.25
C ASN A 108 1.20 -1.70 0.68
N GLY A 109 0.36 -1.20 -0.22
CA GLY A 109 -0.58 -0.11 0.01
C GLY A 109 -2.05 -0.49 -0.16
N HIS A 110 -2.38 -1.74 -0.55
CA HIS A 110 -3.74 -2.16 -0.91
C HIS A 110 -4.12 -3.49 -0.25
N GLY A 111 -5.28 -3.54 0.39
CA GLY A 111 -5.72 -4.70 1.17
C GLY A 111 -5.90 -5.97 0.35
N ALA A 112 -6.50 -5.88 -0.83
CA ALA A 112 -6.76 -7.03 -1.71
C ALA A 112 -5.49 -7.72 -2.23
N ASN A 113 -4.33 -7.10 -2.14
CA ASN A 113 -3.05 -7.70 -2.51
C ASN A 113 -2.54 -8.72 -1.49
N ILE A 114 -2.97 -8.62 -0.22
CA ILE A 114 -2.34 -9.31 0.91
C ILE A 114 -2.43 -10.83 0.76
N GLU A 115 -3.63 -11.36 0.59
CA GLU A 115 -3.82 -12.83 0.54
C GLU A 115 -3.20 -13.45 -0.73
N PRO A 116 -3.38 -12.90 -1.95
CA PRO A 116 -2.69 -13.42 -3.14
C PRO A 116 -1.16 -13.48 -2.99
N ILE A 117 -0.54 -12.45 -2.39
CA ILE A 117 0.91 -12.43 -2.18
C ILE A 117 1.33 -13.42 -1.09
N LYS A 118 0.58 -13.54 0.02
CA LYS A 118 0.85 -14.56 1.06
C LYS A 118 0.78 -15.98 0.51
N GLU A 119 -0.20 -16.25 -0.37
CA GLU A 119 -0.27 -17.56 -1.05
C GLU A 119 0.96 -17.84 -1.92
N LEU A 120 1.46 -16.82 -2.64
CA LEU A 120 2.70 -16.95 -3.41
C LEU A 120 3.90 -17.24 -2.50
N ILE A 121 4.04 -16.49 -1.40
CA ILE A 121 5.13 -16.68 -0.43
C ILE A 121 5.09 -18.09 0.15
N LYS A 122 3.90 -18.58 0.54
CA LYS A 122 3.72 -19.94 1.07
C LYS A 122 4.14 -21.04 0.09
N LYS A 123 3.93 -20.82 -1.22
CA LYS A 123 4.33 -21.77 -2.28
C LYS A 123 5.80 -21.65 -2.66
N ALA A 124 6.45 -20.56 -2.33
CA ALA A 124 7.83 -20.24 -2.72
C ALA A 124 8.84 -20.67 -1.63
N ASN A 125 8.80 -21.93 -1.22
CA ASN A 125 9.49 -22.52 -0.03
C ASN A 125 10.99 -22.18 0.16
N ASN A 126 11.68 -21.63 -0.86
CA ASN A 126 13.13 -21.35 -0.81
C ASN A 126 13.48 -19.89 -1.11
N TYR A 127 12.51 -18.98 -1.13
CA TYR A 127 12.75 -17.59 -1.46
C TYR A 127 12.52 -16.67 -0.25
N ASN A 128 13.45 -15.77 -0.02
CA ASN A 128 13.33 -14.73 1.01
C ASN A 128 12.43 -13.60 0.52
N ILE A 129 11.12 -13.76 0.69
CA ILE A 129 10.10 -12.80 0.29
C ILE A 129 9.33 -12.37 1.52
N PHE A 130 9.26 -11.07 1.75
CA PHE A 130 8.56 -10.48 2.90
C PHE A 130 7.52 -9.48 2.41
N ILE A 131 6.37 -9.44 3.07
CA ILE A 131 5.33 -8.45 2.80
C ILE A 131 4.91 -7.76 4.09
N LYS A 132 4.85 -6.44 4.05
CA LYS A 132 4.20 -5.60 5.06
C LYS A 132 3.42 -4.49 4.37
N SER A 133 2.20 -4.29 4.81
CA SER A 133 1.49 -3.07 4.48
C SER A 133 2.06 -1.92 5.33
N TRP A 134 2.07 -0.70 4.80
CA TRP A 134 2.62 0.45 5.52
C TRP A 134 1.95 0.67 6.90
N TRP A 135 0.74 0.16 7.08
CA TRP A 135 -0.06 0.25 8.31
C TRP A 135 0.05 -0.97 9.26
N ASP A 136 0.78 -2.03 8.92
CA ASP A 136 0.80 -3.28 9.70
C ASP A 136 1.46 -3.17 11.09
N PHE A 137 2.08 -2.05 11.38
CA PHE A 137 2.89 -1.87 12.59
C PHE A 137 2.07 -1.27 13.75
N PRO A 138 2.25 -1.77 15.00
CA PRO A 138 1.54 -1.28 16.18
C PRO A 138 1.66 0.25 16.36
N GLU A 139 2.87 0.81 16.19
CA GLU A 139 3.12 2.25 16.35
C GLU A 139 2.36 3.09 15.33
N VAL A 140 2.22 2.60 14.08
CA VAL A 140 1.44 3.27 13.04
C VAL A 140 -0.05 3.22 13.39
N ASN A 141 -0.54 2.05 13.86
CA ASN A 141 -1.94 1.89 14.24
C ASN A 141 -2.32 2.72 15.48
N LEU A 142 -1.41 2.90 16.44
CA LEU A 142 -1.61 3.82 17.56
C LEU A 142 -1.81 5.26 17.08
N LEU A 143 -1.03 5.72 16.08
CA LEU A 143 -1.19 7.04 15.49
C LEU A 143 -2.51 7.16 14.71
N ARG A 144 -2.87 6.16 13.90
CA ARG A 144 -4.16 6.11 13.18
C ARG A 144 -5.33 6.23 14.15
N LYS A 145 -5.33 5.42 15.20
CA LYS A 145 -6.34 5.46 16.26
C LYS A 145 -6.37 6.81 16.99
N LYS A 146 -5.21 7.39 17.31
CA LYS A 146 -5.09 8.69 17.97
C LYS A 146 -5.65 9.83 17.11
N PHE A 147 -5.42 9.82 15.79
CA PHE A 147 -5.79 10.92 14.91
C PHE A 147 -7.22 10.81 14.40
N PHE A 148 -7.69 9.60 14.12
CA PHE A 148 -8.94 9.40 13.39
C PHE A 148 -9.96 8.54 14.15
N GLY A 149 -9.52 7.76 15.15
CA GLY A 149 -10.39 6.94 15.98
C GLY A 149 -11.26 5.99 15.15
N GLU A 150 -12.55 6.01 15.41
CA GLU A 150 -13.55 5.21 14.70
C GLU A 150 -13.80 5.64 13.25
N TRP A 151 -13.34 6.83 12.86
CA TRP A 151 -13.48 7.39 11.53
C TRP A 151 -12.35 6.99 10.57
N GLU A 152 -11.41 6.19 11.03
CA GLU A 152 -10.39 5.62 10.15
C GLU A 152 -11.02 4.75 9.06
N GLY A 153 -11.99 3.89 9.41
CA GLY A 153 -12.67 3.02 8.47
C GLY A 153 -11.75 1.99 7.82
N MET A 154 -12.12 1.55 6.60
CA MET A 154 -11.40 0.48 5.90
C MET A 154 -10.86 0.89 4.53
N HIS A 155 -11.56 1.79 3.80
CA HIS A 155 -11.16 2.24 2.46
C HIS A 155 -11.45 3.74 2.30
N ALA A 156 -10.65 4.42 1.50
CA ALA A 156 -10.60 5.88 1.39
C ALA A 156 -10.34 6.55 2.75
N THR A 157 -9.39 5.99 3.49
CA THR A 157 -9.11 6.34 4.89
C THR A 157 -8.49 7.74 5.01
N PRO A 158 -8.77 8.46 6.10
CA PRO A 158 -8.11 9.74 6.32
C PRO A 158 -6.59 9.58 6.51
N SER A 159 -6.10 8.43 6.96
CA SER A 159 -4.66 8.19 7.13
C SER A 159 -3.91 8.12 5.79
N GLU A 160 -4.39 7.33 4.83
CA GLU A 160 -3.75 7.21 3.51
C GLU A 160 -3.88 8.49 2.70
N ILE A 161 -5.04 9.15 2.75
CA ILE A 161 -5.23 10.45 2.09
C ILE A 161 -4.32 11.51 2.72
N SER A 162 -4.10 11.48 4.03
CA SER A 162 -3.12 12.35 4.71
C SER A 162 -1.70 12.15 4.18
N ILE A 163 -1.28 10.91 3.93
CA ILE A 163 0.03 10.60 3.35
C ILE A 163 0.12 11.12 1.91
N THR A 164 -0.91 10.89 1.09
CA THR A 164 -0.89 11.39 -0.30
C THR A 164 -0.80 12.91 -0.38
N GLN A 165 -1.45 13.62 0.55
CA GLN A 165 -1.46 15.09 0.60
C GLN A 165 -0.11 15.72 0.95
N ILE A 166 0.89 14.96 1.38
CA ILE A 166 2.22 15.50 1.70
C ILE A 166 2.88 16.11 0.46
N ASN A 167 2.85 15.40 -0.66
CA ASN A 167 3.58 15.76 -1.88
C ASN A 167 2.69 15.78 -3.14
N ASN A 168 1.39 15.53 -3.01
CA ASN A 168 0.48 15.53 -4.15
C ASN A 168 -0.62 16.59 -3.96
N ARG A 169 -1.37 16.81 -5.03
CA ARG A 169 -2.47 17.77 -5.00
C ARG A 169 -3.53 17.39 -3.97
N ILE A 170 -4.08 18.39 -3.31
CA ILE A 170 -5.27 18.27 -2.46
C ILE A 170 -6.49 18.62 -3.32
N ILE A 171 -7.51 17.78 -3.32
CA ILE A 171 -8.76 18.04 -4.02
C ILE A 171 -9.52 19.15 -3.30
N LYS A 172 -9.61 20.34 -3.94
CA LYS A 172 -10.23 21.54 -3.39
C LYS A 172 -11.60 21.87 -4.01
N ASN A 173 -12.12 21.01 -4.89
CA ASN A 173 -13.43 21.21 -5.48
C ASN A 173 -14.48 21.27 -4.38
N LYS A 174 -15.27 22.37 -4.33
CA LYS A 174 -16.26 22.62 -3.26
C LYS A 174 -17.33 21.54 -3.17
N ILE A 175 -17.77 20.98 -4.30
CA ILE A 175 -18.77 19.92 -4.36
C ILE A 175 -18.20 18.65 -3.71
N TYR A 176 -17.03 18.19 -4.15
CA TYR A 176 -16.40 16.97 -3.62
C TYR A 176 -16.02 17.11 -2.15
N SER A 177 -15.50 18.28 -1.75
CA SER A 177 -15.19 18.57 -0.35
C SER A 177 -16.45 18.63 0.51
N SER A 178 -17.58 19.09 -0.01
CA SER A 178 -18.87 19.10 0.70
C SER A 178 -19.36 17.67 0.96
N PHE A 179 -19.29 16.80 -0.04
CA PHE A 179 -19.59 15.37 0.15
C PHE A 179 -18.71 14.74 1.22
N ALA A 180 -17.40 14.98 1.16
CA ALA A 180 -16.45 14.42 2.11
C ALA A 180 -16.67 14.90 3.56
N LYS A 181 -17.21 16.11 3.76
CA LYS A 181 -17.50 16.65 5.10
C LYS A 181 -18.62 15.90 5.83
N ASN A 182 -19.57 15.33 5.11
CA ASN A 182 -20.60 14.49 5.71
C ASN A 182 -19.94 13.16 6.13
N PRO A 183 -19.97 12.79 7.42
CA PRO A 183 -19.40 11.52 7.85
C PRO A 183 -20.16 10.36 7.19
N PRO A 184 -19.47 9.30 6.72
CA PRO A 184 -20.13 8.11 6.20
C PRO A 184 -20.80 7.31 7.33
N LYS A 185 -21.54 6.27 6.96
CA LYS A 185 -22.06 5.31 7.94
C LYS A 185 -20.93 4.64 8.69
N LYS A 186 -20.99 4.57 10.01
CA LYS A 186 -20.06 3.81 10.85
C LYS A 186 -20.18 2.32 10.58
N LEU A 187 -19.05 1.63 10.58
CA LEU A 187 -19.00 0.18 10.45
C LEU A 187 -19.15 -0.49 11.82
N SER A 188 -19.83 -1.64 11.84
CA SER A 188 -19.80 -2.51 13.02
C SER A 188 -18.47 -3.26 13.12
N ALA A 189 -18.08 -3.65 14.34
CA ALA A 189 -16.89 -4.47 14.55
C ALA A 189 -16.96 -5.81 13.79
N GLN A 190 -18.16 -6.37 13.67
CA GLN A 190 -18.39 -7.59 12.89
C GLN A 190 -18.11 -7.36 11.41
N PHE A 191 -18.63 -6.27 10.81
CA PHE A 191 -18.39 -5.93 9.41
C PHE A 191 -16.88 -5.78 9.13
N ILE A 192 -16.14 -5.05 10.00
CA ILE A 192 -14.70 -4.85 9.86
C ILE A 192 -13.95 -6.19 9.87
N LYS A 193 -14.35 -7.12 10.75
CA LYS A 193 -13.73 -8.44 10.84
C LYS A 193 -13.98 -9.28 9.59
N GLU A 194 -15.21 -9.30 9.08
CA GLU A 194 -15.62 -10.11 7.92
C GLU A 194 -15.00 -9.61 6.62
N HIS A 195 -14.81 -8.29 6.47
CA HIS A 195 -14.31 -7.66 5.25
C HIS A 195 -12.82 -7.31 5.32
N SER A 196 -12.10 -7.78 6.33
CA SER A 196 -10.66 -7.54 6.47
C SER A 196 -9.89 -8.04 5.24
N GLY A 197 -8.96 -7.21 4.71
CA GLY A 197 -8.22 -7.49 3.49
C GLY A 197 -9.04 -7.26 2.23
N ASP A 198 -9.94 -6.27 2.24
CA ASP A 198 -10.81 -5.85 1.13
C ASP A 198 -11.65 -6.99 0.55
N LYS A 199 -12.18 -7.84 1.42
CA LYS A 199 -13.13 -8.90 1.06
C LYS A 199 -14.52 -8.31 0.88
N HIS A 200 -14.73 -7.64 -0.24
CA HIS A 200 -16.02 -7.06 -0.60
C HIS A 200 -16.78 -7.98 -1.57
N GLY A 201 -18.09 -7.76 -1.68
CA GLY A 201 -18.96 -8.43 -2.65
C GLY A 201 -18.72 -7.98 -4.09
N SER A 202 -19.70 -8.21 -4.95
CA SER A 202 -19.66 -7.74 -6.34
C SER A 202 -19.55 -6.21 -6.42
N PRO A 203 -19.12 -5.64 -7.57
CA PRO A 203 -19.08 -4.19 -7.77
C PRO A 203 -20.44 -3.51 -7.52
N ASP A 204 -21.54 -4.17 -7.87
CA ASP A 204 -22.90 -3.64 -7.66
C ASP A 204 -23.26 -3.59 -6.19
N GLU A 205 -22.99 -4.64 -5.43
CA GLU A 205 -23.22 -4.70 -3.99
C GLU A 205 -22.37 -3.66 -3.26
N HIS A 206 -21.08 -3.57 -3.61
CA HIS A 206 -20.17 -2.61 -3.01
C HIS A 206 -20.63 -1.16 -3.26
N TYR A 207 -20.97 -0.83 -4.50
CA TYR A 207 -21.48 0.49 -4.86
C TYR A 207 -22.80 0.81 -4.14
N SER A 208 -23.71 -0.15 -4.00
CA SER A 208 -24.97 0.03 -3.29
C SER A 208 -24.76 0.34 -1.80
N LEU A 209 -23.79 -0.34 -1.16
CA LEU A 209 -23.45 -0.13 0.26
C LEU A 209 -22.67 1.17 0.51
N PHE A 210 -21.80 1.54 -0.43
CA PHE A 210 -20.87 2.65 -0.31
C PHE A 210 -20.87 3.53 -1.57
N PRO A 211 -21.98 4.23 -1.85
CA PRO A 211 -22.19 4.94 -3.12
C PRO A 211 -21.22 6.11 -3.36
N ASP A 212 -20.53 6.58 -2.34
CA ASP A 212 -19.48 7.60 -2.46
C ASP A 212 -18.06 7.04 -2.39
N GLY A 213 -17.92 5.70 -2.35
CA GLY A 213 -16.65 4.98 -2.35
C GLY A 213 -15.94 4.91 -1.00
N ARG A 214 -16.47 5.50 0.08
CA ARG A 214 -15.86 5.47 1.41
C ARG A 214 -16.40 4.31 2.24
N VAL A 215 -15.53 3.42 2.72
CA VAL A 215 -15.94 2.30 3.58
C VAL A 215 -15.73 2.67 5.06
N GLY A 216 -16.68 3.36 5.64
CA GLY A 216 -16.67 3.82 7.04
C GLY A 216 -15.64 4.91 7.35
N SER A 217 -14.96 5.45 6.36
CA SER A 217 -13.81 6.35 6.50
C SER A 217 -14.22 7.82 6.34
N HIS A 218 -13.94 8.65 7.33
CA HIS A 218 -14.21 10.07 7.21
C HIS A 218 -13.04 10.82 6.57
N SER A 219 -12.92 10.72 5.25
CA SER A 219 -11.82 11.26 4.43
C SER A 219 -11.52 12.74 4.67
N ALA A 220 -12.53 13.56 5.03
CA ALA A 220 -12.35 14.99 5.29
C ALA A 220 -11.46 15.29 6.52
N LEU A 221 -11.20 14.30 7.37
CA LEU A 221 -10.27 14.42 8.49
C LEU A 221 -8.80 14.36 8.05
N ALA A 222 -8.52 14.04 6.79
CA ALA A 222 -7.17 13.95 6.26
C ALA A 222 -6.39 15.26 6.45
N ASN A 223 -5.16 15.13 6.95
CA ASN A 223 -4.28 16.25 7.26
C ASN A 223 -2.82 15.90 6.93
N PRO A 224 -2.13 16.66 6.05
CA PRO A 224 -0.77 16.34 5.64
C PRO A 224 0.25 16.37 6.78
N LYS A 225 0.03 17.13 7.87
CA LYS A 225 0.91 17.11 9.05
C LYS A 225 0.82 15.75 9.77
N GLN A 226 -0.39 15.21 9.93
CA GLN A 226 -0.61 13.86 10.47
C GLN A 226 -0.08 12.80 9.51
N GLY A 227 -0.28 12.97 8.20
CA GLY A 227 0.29 12.12 7.17
C GLY A 227 1.81 11.99 7.28
N LYS A 228 2.51 13.09 7.54
CA LYS A 228 3.97 13.08 7.75
C LYS A 228 4.39 12.28 9.00
N LEU A 229 3.62 12.32 10.07
CA LEU A 229 3.88 11.52 11.27
C LEU A 229 3.66 10.02 11.01
N LEU A 230 2.58 9.67 10.31
CA LEU A 230 2.29 8.29 9.89
C LEU A 230 3.40 7.75 8.97
N LEU A 231 3.76 8.52 7.94
CA LEU A 231 4.84 8.17 7.01
C LEU A 231 6.15 7.90 7.74
N ASN A 232 6.57 8.81 8.61
CA ASN A 232 7.82 8.66 9.37
C ASN A 232 7.80 7.44 10.29
N SER A 233 6.64 7.14 10.91
CA SER A 233 6.47 5.95 11.74
C SER A 233 6.58 4.68 10.90
N SER A 234 5.88 4.60 9.75
CA SER A 234 5.96 3.45 8.84
C SER A 234 7.39 3.20 8.36
N ILE A 235 8.10 4.25 7.92
CA ILE A 235 9.50 4.15 7.49
C ILE A 235 10.38 3.59 8.61
N LYS A 236 10.25 4.12 9.82
CA LYS A 236 11.03 3.69 11.00
C LYS A 236 10.80 2.20 11.31
N GLU A 237 9.56 1.76 11.32
CA GLU A 237 9.21 0.38 11.66
C GLU A 237 9.65 -0.60 10.57
N ILE A 238 9.50 -0.25 9.28
CA ILE A 238 10.00 -1.06 8.17
C ILE A 238 11.53 -1.21 8.23
N ILE A 239 12.26 -0.13 8.56
CA ILE A 239 13.72 -0.22 8.71
C ILE A 239 14.11 -1.17 9.85
N LYS A 240 13.37 -1.19 10.96
CA LYS A 240 13.61 -2.15 12.05
C LYS A 240 13.37 -3.58 11.57
N ASP A 241 12.28 -3.82 10.86
CA ASP A 241 11.92 -5.14 10.33
C ASP A 241 12.99 -5.65 9.34
N ILE A 242 13.44 -4.80 8.41
CA ILE A 242 14.51 -5.12 7.47
C ILE A 242 15.82 -5.51 8.19
N LYS A 243 16.20 -4.78 9.25
CA LYS A 243 17.40 -5.11 10.03
C LYS A 243 17.32 -6.48 10.72
N ILE A 244 16.12 -6.90 11.12
CA ILE A 244 15.90 -8.25 11.69
C ILE A 244 16.08 -9.30 10.59
N ILE A 245 15.49 -9.06 9.41
CA ILE A 245 15.61 -9.94 8.25
C ILE A 245 17.06 -10.08 7.80
N GLU A 246 17.79 -8.97 7.67
CA GLU A 246 19.21 -9.01 7.28
C GLU A 246 20.06 -9.87 8.23
N LYS A 247 19.77 -9.83 9.54
CA LYS A 247 20.47 -10.68 10.52
C LYS A 247 20.11 -12.17 10.42
N SER A 248 18.93 -12.50 9.95
CA SER A 248 18.45 -13.89 9.84
C SER A 248 18.88 -14.58 8.55
N ILE A 249 19.29 -13.82 7.53
CA ILE A 249 19.71 -14.34 6.22
C ILE A 249 21.24 -14.57 6.16
N HIS A 250 21.98 -14.05 7.14
CA HIS A 250 23.42 -14.28 7.33
C HIS A 250 23.67 -15.44 8.27
#